data_39b012664a3b534a36597ea820e0f9ef
#
_entry.id   39b012664a3b534a36597ea820e0f9ef
#
_cell.length_a   1.000
_cell.length_b   1.000
_cell.length_c   1.000
_cell.angle_alpha   90.00
_cell.angle_beta   90.00
_cell.angle_gamma   90.00
#
_symmetry.space_group_name_H-M   'P 1'
#
loop_
_entity.id
_entity.type
_entity.pdbx_description
1 polymer ?
#
loop_
_entity_poly.entity_id
_entity_poly.type
_entity_poly.pdbx_seq_one_letter_code
_entity_poly.pdbx_strand_id
1 'polypeptide(L)'
;MKKMVLATVLASLFFSSVAMSEDKTAFSLPAIEKSAEEGNAASQYQLGVKYEGGEGVEQNIQKALEWYTKAAEQGHAEAQLNLALMYDMNDDIERDAEKAVYWYNKAAVQGLSLAQYNLAVSFDEGDGVEQDHEKAVYWYTKAGEQGDSDAQYNLAISYDEGIGIEQDHEKAVTWYTKAAEQGHADAQYNLAVSYDEGEGVERDGSKAVFWYTKAANQGNRDAQNNLGVMYDEGDGVAKDQRKANEWYKKAALQGNGLAQNNLAINYYYGKGVKRNLKEAYAWFAVAVENGEGDEAMLKRTARALNAAQLAEAKLLAASYIAKYLDD
;
A
#
# COMPACT_ATOMS: atom_id res chain seq x y z
N MET A 1 -8.60 -5.38 0.03
CA MET A 1 -7.16 -5.07 0.24
C MET A 1 -6.83 -5.30 1.71
N LYS A 2 -5.85 -6.16 2.04
CA LYS A 2 -5.51 -6.44 3.44
C LYS A 2 -4.96 -5.17 4.08
N LYS A 3 -5.58 -4.72 5.18
CA LYS A 3 -5.08 -3.66 6.05
C LYS A 3 -3.66 -4.04 6.48
N MET A 4 -2.66 -3.42 5.88
CA MET A 4 -1.26 -3.57 6.26
C MET A 4 -0.81 -2.27 6.88
N VAL A 5 -1.14 -2.10 8.15
CA VAL A 5 -0.50 -1.09 8.97
C VAL A 5 0.03 -1.77 10.22
N LEU A 6 1.23 -2.31 10.09
CA LEU A 6 2.07 -2.54 11.24
C LEU A 6 2.66 -1.18 11.61
N ALA A 7 1.84 -0.31 12.19
CA ALA A 7 2.33 0.89 12.83
C ALA A 7 2.92 0.51 14.19
N THR A 8 4.16 0.07 14.20
CA THR A 8 5.02 0.41 15.32
C THR A 8 5.08 1.93 15.36
N VAL A 9 4.15 2.55 16.07
CA VAL A 9 4.28 3.94 16.50
C VAL A 9 5.44 3.97 17.49
N LEU A 10 6.67 3.98 16.95
CA LEU A 10 7.80 4.54 17.64
C LEU A 10 7.38 5.98 17.92
N ALA A 11 7.04 6.22 19.20
CA ALA A 11 6.91 7.56 19.74
C ALA A 11 8.25 8.27 19.49
N SER A 12 8.37 8.91 18.33
CA SER A 12 9.41 9.88 18.05
C SER A 12 9.10 11.09 18.93
N LEU A 13 9.63 11.05 20.14
CA LEU A 13 9.75 12.17 21.04
C LEU A 13 10.44 13.31 20.31
N PHE A 14 9.67 14.25 19.75
CA PHE A 14 10.17 15.59 19.52
C PHE A 14 10.43 16.24 20.87
N PHE A 15 11.58 15.92 21.46
CA PHE A 15 12.17 16.77 22.46
C PHE A 15 12.70 18.02 21.76
N SER A 16 11.89 19.07 21.71
CA SER A 16 12.43 20.42 21.55
C SER A 16 13.32 20.67 22.76
N SER A 17 14.60 20.97 22.48
CA SER A 17 15.62 21.33 23.46
C SER A 17 15.21 22.66 24.13
N VAL A 18 14.47 22.56 25.22
CA VAL A 18 14.37 23.65 26.20
C VAL A 18 14.78 23.10 27.55
N ALA A 19 15.91 23.63 28.02
CA ALA A 19 16.42 23.65 29.39
C ALA A 19 16.28 22.36 30.22
N MET A 20 17.41 21.64 30.30
CA MET A 20 17.68 20.64 31.33
C MET A 20 17.73 21.31 32.71
N SER A 21 16.75 21.05 33.53
CA SER A 21 16.85 20.85 34.98
C SER A 21 15.45 20.66 35.57
N GLU A 22 14.81 19.50 35.39
CA GLU A 22 13.69 19.13 36.25
C GLU A 22 13.57 17.60 36.31
N ASP A 23 13.78 17.12 37.50
CA ASP A 23 13.32 15.89 38.16
C ASP A 23 13.07 14.63 37.28
N LYS A 24 14.12 13.84 37.06
CA LYS A 24 14.01 12.48 36.51
C LYS A 24 13.08 11.56 37.32
N THR A 25 12.61 11.97 38.49
CA THR A 25 11.70 11.21 39.35
C THR A 25 10.25 11.28 38.87
N ALA A 26 9.85 12.35 38.18
CA ALA A 26 8.48 12.54 37.68
C ALA A 26 8.11 11.54 36.55
N PHE A 27 9.09 10.99 35.82
CA PHE A 27 8.91 10.02 34.75
C PHE A 27 9.25 8.58 35.17
N SER A 28 9.46 8.34 36.48
CA SER A 28 9.66 7.00 36.99
C SER A 28 8.36 6.20 36.96
N LEU A 29 8.46 4.88 36.71
CA LEU A 29 7.27 4.02 36.68
C LEU A 29 6.39 4.17 37.92
N PRO A 30 6.92 4.18 39.16
CA PRO A 30 6.10 4.38 40.36
C PRO A 30 5.37 5.75 40.39
N ALA A 31 5.98 6.79 39.85
CA ALA A 31 5.32 8.11 39.76
C ALA A 31 4.19 8.13 38.72
N ILE A 32 4.39 7.45 37.59
CA ILE A 32 3.36 7.28 36.55
C ILE A 32 2.20 6.44 37.10
N GLU A 33 2.49 5.32 37.75
CA GLU A 33 1.46 4.46 38.37
C GLU A 33 0.61 5.24 39.39
N LYS A 34 1.24 5.92 40.32
CA LYS A 34 0.55 6.74 41.29
C LYS A 34 -0.34 7.82 40.64
N SER A 35 0.19 8.56 39.68
CA SER A 35 -0.56 9.60 38.97
C SER A 35 -1.71 9.02 38.13
N ALA A 36 -1.55 7.86 37.52
CA ALA A 36 -2.59 7.16 36.79
C ALA A 36 -3.72 6.67 37.73
N GLU A 37 -3.36 6.16 38.92
CA GLU A 37 -4.33 5.77 39.97
C GLU A 37 -5.10 6.98 40.51
N GLU A 38 -4.44 8.13 40.60
CA GLU A 38 -5.06 9.41 40.97
C GLU A 38 -5.99 9.99 39.87
N GLY A 39 -6.06 9.33 38.72
CA GLY A 39 -6.98 9.65 37.63
C GLY A 39 -6.42 10.53 36.51
N ASN A 40 -5.10 10.82 36.50
CA ASN A 40 -4.50 11.61 35.42
C ASN A 40 -4.54 10.89 34.08
N ALA A 41 -5.26 11.41 33.10
CA ALA A 41 -5.46 10.77 31.79
C ALA A 41 -4.16 10.55 31.01
N ALA A 42 -3.21 11.49 31.06
CA ALA A 42 -1.93 11.35 30.37
C ALA A 42 -1.06 10.24 31.01
N SER A 43 -1.07 10.12 32.33
CA SER A 43 -0.37 9.05 33.05
C SER A 43 -1.03 7.69 32.82
N GLN A 44 -2.35 7.63 32.72
CA GLN A 44 -3.10 6.43 32.34
C GLN A 44 -2.75 5.98 30.94
N TYR A 45 -2.70 6.90 29.97
CA TYR A 45 -2.23 6.61 28.61
C TYR A 45 -0.79 6.05 28.62
N GLN A 46 0.14 6.73 29.32
CA GLN A 46 1.52 6.29 29.42
C GLN A 46 1.65 4.88 30.04
N LEU A 47 0.83 4.59 31.06
CA LEU A 47 0.82 3.29 31.70
C LEU A 47 0.24 2.20 30.77
N GLY A 48 -0.77 2.55 29.95
CA GLY A 48 -1.27 1.70 28.87
C GLY A 48 -0.16 1.34 27.88
N VAL A 49 0.58 2.34 27.38
CA VAL A 49 1.74 2.11 26.47
C VAL A 49 2.79 1.19 27.09
N LYS A 50 3.10 1.38 28.38
CA LYS A 50 4.08 0.53 29.08
C LYS A 50 3.63 -0.92 29.20
N TYR A 51 2.37 -1.17 29.53
CA TYR A 51 1.82 -2.53 29.57
C TYR A 51 1.69 -3.16 28.19
N GLU A 52 1.40 -2.39 27.16
CA GLU A 52 1.36 -2.87 25.77
C GLU A 52 2.76 -3.29 25.28
N GLY A 53 3.77 -2.46 25.51
CA GLY A 53 5.16 -2.72 25.09
C GLY A 53 6.01 -3.55 26.05
N GLY A 54 5.58 -3.75 27.31
CA GLY A 54 6.39 -4.39 28.34
C GLY A 54 7.57 -3.53 28.85
N GLU A 55 7.42 -2.19 28.75
CA GLU A 55 8.50 -1.25 29.11
C GLU A 55 8.58 -0.97 30.62
N GLY A 56 9.44 -1.69 31.31
CA GLY A 56 9.62 -1.58 32.78
C GLY A 56 8.56 -2.33 33.59
N VAL A 57 7.60 -2.95 32.93
CA VAL A 57 6.58 -3.85 33.47
C VAL A 57 6.51 -5.11 32.62
N GLU A 58 5.95 -6.19 33.13
CA GLU A 58 5.62 -7.36 32.32
C GLU A 58 4.50 -6.97 31.33
N GLN A 59 4.69 -7.32 30.05
CA GLN A 59 3.70 -7.05 29.00
C GLN A 59 2.34 -7.65 29.37
N ASN A 60 1.30 -6.85 29.26
CA ASN A 60 -0.05 -7.28 29.58
C ASN A 60 -1.10 -6.47 28.79
N ILE A 61 -1.58 -7.05 27.71
CA ILE A 61 -2.51 -6.40 26.77
C ILE A 61 -3.85 -6.06 27.45
N GLN A 62 -4.35 -6.89 28.37
CA GLN A 62 -5.58 -6.61 29.10
C GLN A 62 -5.43 -5.40 30.02
N LYS A 63 -4.30 -5.26 30.73
CA LYS A 63 -4.01 -4.05 31.52
C LYS A 63 -3.83 -2.82 30.63
N ALA A 64 -3.21 -2.97 29.46
CA ALA A 64 -3.10 -1.88 28.49
C ALA A 64 -4.50 -1.40 28.07
N LEU A 65 -5.38 -2.32 27.71
CA LEU A 65 -6.78 -2.04 27.37
C LEU A 65 -7.51 -1.28 28.48
N GLU A 66 -7.36 -1.73 29.75
CA GLU A 66 -7.98 -1.08 30.90
C GLU A 66 -7.49 0.36 31.08
N TRP A 67 -6.18 0.60 30.96
CA TRP A 67 -5.60 1.93 31.14
C TRP A 67 -5.92 2.86 29.96
N TYR A 68 -5.87 2.35 28.73
CA TYR A 68 -6.33 3.14 27.56
C TYR A 68 -7.80 3.50 27.67
N THR A 69 -8.65 2.58 28.13
CA THR A 69 -10.08 2.87 28.32
C THR A 69 -10.29 4.03 29.31
N LYS A 70 -9.62 3.99 30.47
CA LYS A 70 -9.72 5.07 31.46
C LYS A 70 -9.26 6.43 30.91
N ALA A 71 -8.17 6.47 30.15
CA ALA A 71 -7.69 7.70 29.53
C ALA A 71 -8.60 8.18 28.40
N ALA A 72 -9.09 7.25 27.56
CA ALA A 72 -9.96 7.53 26.42
C ALA A 72 -11.33 8.10 26.87
N GLU A 73 -11.89 7.56 27.94
CA GLU A 73 -13.14 8.06 28.56
C GLU A 73 -13.01 9.50 29.06
N GLN A 74 -11.81 9.90 29.46
CA GLN A 74 -11.49 11.29 29.85
C GLN A 74 -11.18 12.20 28.64
N GLY A 75 -11.23 11.67 27.41
CA GLY A 75 -11.03 12.44 26.20
C GLY A 75 -9.58 12.49 25.70
N HIS A 76 -8.66 11.67 26.25
CA HIS A 76 -7.28 11.63 25.75
C HIS A 76 -7.25 11.07 24.33
N ALA A 77 -6.88 11.88 23.34
CA ALA A 77 -7.03 11.57 21.93
C ALA A 77 -6.19 10.36 21.49
N GLU A 78 -4.92 10.28 21.91
CA GLU A 78 -4.05 9.16 21.57
C GLU A 78 -4.51 7.85 22.26
N ALA A 79 -5.07 7.94 23.47
CA ALA A 79 -5.66 6.78 24.11
C ALA A 79 -6.91 6.28 23.37
N GLN A 80 -7.74 7.19 22.85
CA GLN A 80 -8.88 6.84 22.02
C GLN A 80 -8.43 6.15 20.72
N LEU A 81 -7.39 6.66 20.07
CA LEU A 81 -6.81 6.03 18.89
C LEU A 81 -6.27 4.62 19.21
N ASN A 82 -5.44 4.49 20.26
CA ASN A 82 -4.86 3.18 20.62
C ASN A 82 -5.96 2.18 21.02
N LEU A 83 -6.98 2.62 21.73
CA LEU A 83 -8.13 1.79 22.08
C LEU A 83 -8.91 1.33 20.85
N ALA A 84 -9.08 2.20 19.85
CA ALA A 84 -9.68 1.84 18.58
C ALA A 84 -8.85 0.78 17.84
N LEU A 85 -7.53 0.98 17.75
CA LEU A 85 -6.62 0.03 17.13
C LEU A 85 -6.63 -1.33 17.85
N MET A 86 -6.72 -1.35 19.17
CA MET A 86 -6.84 -2.60 19.93
C MET A 86 -8.11 -3.38 19.58
N TYR A 87 -9.25 -2.71 19.44
CA TYR A 87 -10.50 -3.37 19.04
C TYR A 87 -10.51 -3.77 17.56
N ASP A 88 -9.75 -3.10 16.71
CA ASP A 88 -9.74 -3.37 15.27
C ASP A 88 -8.73 -4.47 14.87
N MET A 89 -7.50 -4.44 15.42
CA MET A 89 -6.38 -5.20 14.86
C MET A 89 -5.53 -5.98 15.86
N ASN A 90 -5.83 -5.96 17.16
CA ASN A 90 -4.99 -6.67 18.13
C ASN A 90 -5.40 -8.14 18.24
N ASP A 91 -4.43 -9.04 18.05
CA ASP A 91 -4.66 -10.49 18.05
C ASP A 91 -5.07 -11.06 19.42
N ASP A 92 -4.73 -10.36 20.52
CA ASP A 92 -5.04 -10.77 21.90
C ASP A 92 -6.39 -10.22 22.40
N ILE A 93 -7.06 -9.40 21.60
CA ILE A 93 -8.36 -8.79 21.90
C ILE A 93 -9.38 -9.26 20.85
N GLU A 94 -10.55 -9.69 21.30
CA GLU A 94 -11.64 -9.99 20.36
C GLU A 94 -11.99 -8.74 19.55
N ARG A 95 -11.92 -8.88 18.24
CA ARG A 95 -12.20 -7.78 17.31
C ARG A 95 -13.62 -7.27 17.47
N ASP A 96 -13.77 -5.97 17.62
CA ASP A 96 -15.05 -5.28 17.73
C ASP A 96 -15.02 -4.00 16.88
N ALA A 97 -15.42 -4.15 15.61
CA ALA A 97 -15.37 -3.06 14.65
C ALA A 97 -16.28 -1.87 15.02
N GLU A 98 -17.43 -2.12 15.69
CA GLU A 98 -18.31 -1.03 16.13
C GLU A 98 -17.63 -0.18 17.22
N LYS A 99 -16.97 -0.82 18.18
CA LYS A 99 -16.18 -0.11 19.19
C LYS A 99 -14.98 0.60 18.59
N ALA A 100 -14.29 -0.03 17.63
CA ALA A 100 -13.19 0.61 16.92
C ALA A 100 -13.64 1.90 16.24
N VAL A 101 -14.72 1.87 15.46
CA VAL A 101 -15.32 3.05 14.81
C VAL A 101 -15.72 4.12 15.82
N TYR A 102 -16.34 3.72 16.93
CA TYR A 102 -16.71 4.67 17.98
C TYR A 102 -15.49 5.45 18.50
N TRP A 103 -14.39 4.75 18.79
CA TRP A 103 -13.19 5.39 19.33
C TRP A 103 -12.38 6.11 18.24
N TYR A 104 -12.30 5.58 17.00
CA TYR A 104 -11.72 6.32 15.86
C TYR A 104 -12.44 7.66 15.67
N ASN A 105 -13.78 7.68 15.73
CA ASN A 105 -14.54 8.91 15.57
C ASN A 105 -14.18 9.93 16.66
N LYS A 106 -14.06 9.49 17.92
CA LYS A 106 -13.68 10.38 19.03
C LYS A 106 -12.29 10.99 18.83
N ALA A 107 -11.31 10.20 18.38
CA ALA A 107 -9.95 10.65 18.10
C ALA A 107 -9.87 11.52 16.83
N ALA A 108 -10.62 11.16 15.77
CA ALA A 108 -10.67 11.89 14.50
C ALA A 108 -11.22 13.29 14.64
N VAL A 109 -12.27 13.47 15.44
CA VAL A 109 -12.86 14.80 15.75
C VAL A 109 -11.84 15.69 16.50
N GLN A 110 -10.93 15.09 17.26
CA GLN A 110 -9.84 15.82 17.92
C GLN A 110 -8.66 16.12 16.98
N GLY A 111 -8.72 15.67 15.73
CA GLY A 111 -7.75 16.02 14.69
C GLY A 111 -6.63 15.01 14.46
N LEU A 112 -6.63 13.83 15.09
CA LEU A 112 -5.60 12.82 14.84
C LEU A 112 -5.72 12.25 13.41
N SER A 113 -4.72 12.50 12.58
CA SER A 113 -4.69 12.11 11.17
C SER A 113 -4.92 10.62 10.96
N LEU A 114 -4.22 9.78 11.71
CA LEU A 114 -4.37 8.32 11.63
C LEU A 114 -5.79 7.85 12.03
N ALA A 115 -6.41 8.50 13.01
CA ALA A 115 -7.80 8.20 13.37
C ALA A 115 -8.78 8.61 12.27
N GLN A 116 -8.54 9.76 11.61
CA GLN A 116 -9.34 10.24 10.49
C GLN A 116 -9.22 9.28 9.30
N TYR A 117 -8.01 8.81 8.99
CA TYR A 117 -7.78 7.83 7.93
C TYR A 117 -8.51 6.50 8.23
N ASN A 118 -8.32 5.92 9.41
CA ASN A 118 -8.97 4.64 9.76
C ASN A 118 -10.49 4.76 9.80
N LEU A 119 -11.02 5.88 10.27
CA LEU A 119 -12.46 6.16 10.24
C LEU A 119 -12.98 6.27 8.80
N ALA A 120 -12.21 6.92 7.90
CA ALA A 120 -12.53 6.99 6.48
C ALA A 120 -12.60 5.59 5.86
N VAL A 121 -11.60 4.74 6.11
CA VAL A 121 -11.59 3.33 5.66
C VAL A 121 -12.80 2.56 6.19
N SER A 122 -13.17 2.77 7.45
CA SER A 122 -14.34 2.12 8.04
C SER A 122 -15.64 2.50 7.34
N PHE A 123 -15.83 3.78 6.99
CA PHE A 123 -16.97 4.22 6.19
C PHE A 123 -16.92 3.71 4.75
N ASP A 124 -15.73 3.65 4.17
CA ASP A 124 -15.54 3.22 2.78
C ASP A 124 -15.84 1.73 2.60
N GLU A 125 -15.42 0.89 3.55
CA GLU A 125 -15.64 -0.56 3.53
C GLU A 125 -16.97 -0.99 4.18
N GLY A 126 -17.59 -0.15 4.98
CA GLY A 126 -18.76 -0.51 5.80
C GLY A 126 -18.41 -1.43 6.97
N ASP A 127 -17.22 -1.29 7.52
CA ASP A 127 -16.70 -2.13 8.59
C ASP A 127 -16.95 -1.49 9.96
N GLY A 128 -17.83 -2.10 10.76
CA GLY A 128 -18.29 -1.55 12.05
C GLY A 128 -19.25 -0.36 11.95
N VAL A 129 -19.60 0.04 10.74
CA VAL A 129 -20.53 1.15 10.45
C VAL A 129 -21.19 0.90 9.09
N GLU A 130 -22.36 1.49 8.83
CA GLU A 130 -22.97 1.47 7.49
C GLU A 130 -22.04 2.17 6.50
N GLN A 131 -21.82 1.54 5.34
CA GLN A 131 -20.98 2.08 4.27
C GLN A 131 -21.48 3.46 3.82
N ASP A 132 -20.55 4.43 3.73
CA ASP A 132 -20.87 5.81 3.37
C ASP A 132 -19.64 6.46 2.73
N HIS A 133 -19.55 6.40 1.41
CA HIS A 133 -18.42 6.95 0.66
C HIS A 133 -18.30 8.49 0.75
N GLU A 134 -19.40 9.22 0.96
CA GLU A 134 -19.34 10.67 1.17
C GLU A 134 -18.61 11.01 2.48
N LYS A 135 -18.92 10.25 3.55
CA LYS A 135 -18.21 10.39 4.84
C LYS A 135 -16.76 9.91 4.73
N ALA A 136 -16.50 8.84 3.97
CA ALA A 136 -15.13 8.40 3.71
C ALA A 136 -14.31 9.52 3.05
N VAL A 137 -14.81 10.13 1.98
CA VAL A 137 -14.17 11.27 1.31
C VAL A 137 -13.94 12.44 2.25
N TYR A 138 -14.92 12.77 3.11
CA TYR A 138 -14.76 13.82 4.09
C TYR A 138 -13.55 13.57 5.03
N TRP A 139 -13.45 12.36 5.56
CA TRP A 139 -12.38 12.02 6.49
C TRP A 139 -11.04 11.79 5.79
N TYR A 140 -11.00 11.20 4.58
CA TYR A 140 -9.79 11.14 3.75
C TYR A 140 -9.27 12.56 3.45
N THR A 141 -10.17 13.52 3.15
CA THR A 141 -9.78 14.92 2.95
C THR A 141 -9.10 15.48 4.19
N LYS A 142 -9.67 15.25 5.38
CA LYS A 142 -9.12 15.74 6.63
C LYS A 142 -7.73 15.18 6.94
N ALA A 143 -7.55 13.88 6.76
CA ALA A 143 -6.24 13.22 6.95
C ALA A 143 -5.24 13.65 5.87
N GLY A 144 -5.66 13.69 4.60
CA GLY A 144 -4.81 14.07 3.48
C GLY A 144 -4.35 15.53 3.52
N GLU A 145 -5.16 16.44 4.03
CA GLU A 145 -4.77 17.84 4.31
C GLU A 145 -3.68 17.95 5.39
N GLN A 146 -3.62 17.00 6.30
CA GLN A 146 -2.56 16.88 7.31
C GLN A 146 -1.30 16.16 6.79
N GLY A 147 -1.32 15.69 5.54
CA GLY A 147 -0.17 15.07 4.89
C GLY A 147 -0.15 13.53 4.94
N ASP A 148 -1.21 12.88 5.39
CA ASP A 148 -1.32 11.43 5.36
C ASP A 148 -1.32 10.93 3.90
N SER A 149 -0.31 10.15 3.52
CA SER A 149 -0.10 9.73 2.12
C SER A 149 -1.13 8.70 1.65
N ASP A 150 -1.59 7.84 2.55
CA ASP A 150 -2.58 6.81 2.24
C ASP A 150 -3.96 7.45 2.07
N ALA A 151 -4.30 8.43 2.92
CA ALA A 151 -5.50 9.22 2.76
C ALA A 151 -5.49 10.06 1.47
N GLN A 152 -4.35 10.65 1.11
CA GLN A 152 -4.20 11.38 -0.16
C GLN A 152 -4.42 10.47 -1.36
N TYR A 153 -3.87 9.26 -1.32
CA TYR A 153 -4.06 8.26 -2.35
C TYR A 153 -5.52 7.81 -2.49
N ASN A 154 -6.19 7.48 -1.38
CA ASN A 154 -7.59 7.06 -1.41
C ASN A 154 -8.52 8.20 -1.84
N LEU A 155 -8.24 9.43 -1.42
CA LEU A 155 -8.97 10.61 -1.90
C LEU A 155 -8.77 10.83 -3.41
N ALA A 156 -7.57 10.59 -3.93
CA ALA A 156 -7.30 10.66 -5.35
C ALA A 156 -8.14 9.63 -6.13
N ILE A 157 -8.21 8.38 -5.67
CA ILE A 157 -9.08 7.35 -6.25
C ILE A 157 -10.55 7.79 -6.21
N SER A 158 -11.01 8.35 -5.08
CA SER A 158 -12.38 8.83 -4.96
C SER A 158 -12.73 9.88 -6.02
N TYR A 159 -11.82 10.82 -6.30
CA TYR A 159 -11.98 11.78 -7.40
C TYR A 159 -11.86 11.14 -8.77
N ASP A 160 -10.96 10.18 -8.93
CA ASP A 160 -10.70 9.52 -10.22
C ASP A 160 -11.88 8.68 -10.68
N GLU A 161 -12.49 7.94 -9.77
CA GLU A 161 -13.61 7.04 -10.04
C GLU A 161 -14.99 7.66 -9.76
N GLY A 162 -15.06 8.81 -9.10
CA GLY A 162 -16.32 9.45 -8.71
C GLY A 162 -17.04 8.73 -7.57
N ILE A 163 -16.29 8.11 -6.64
CA ILE A 163 -16.84 7.37 -5.50
C ILE A 163 -17.03 8.32 -4.31
N GLY A 164 -18.29 8.53 -3.90
CA GLY A 164 -18.63 9.44 -2.80
C GLY A 164 -18.45 10.92 -3.09
N ILE A 165 -18.00 11.28 -4.29
CA ILE A 165 -17.79 12.64 -4.77
C ILE A 165 -17.93 12.68 -6.28
N GLU A 166 -18.20 13.86 -6.87
CA GLU A 166 -18.19 14.03 -8.32
C GLU A 166 -16.79 13.74 -8.92
N GLN A 167 -16.76 12.95 -9.99
CA GLN A 167 -15.52 12.58 -10.67
C GLN A 167 -14.78 13.83 -11.17
N ASP A 168 -13.47 13.88 -10.90
CA ASP A 168 -12.60 15.00 -11.26
C ASP A 168 -11.14 14.55 -11.38
N HIS A 169 -10.73 14.18 -12.60
CA HIS A 169 -9.38 13.68 -12.87
C HIS A 169 -8.28 14.73 -12.58
N GLU A 170 -8.56 16.04 -12.70
CA GLU A 170 -7.58 17.08 -12.36
C GLU A 170 -7.30 17.11 -10.85
N LYS A 171 -8.35 16.96 -10.04
CA LYS A 171 -8.18 16.82 -8.59
C LYS A 171 -7.53 15.49 -8.21
N ALA A 172 -7.88 14.40 -8.90
CA ALA A 172 -7.22 13.11 -8.71
C ALA A 172 -5.70 13.23 -8.90
N VAL A 173 -5.26 13.79 -10.04
CA VAL A 173 -3.83 14.06 -10.32
C VAL A 173 -3.19 14.92 -9.24
N THR A 174 -3.91 15.93 -8.73
CA THR A 174 -3.40 16.80 -7.65
C THR A 174 -3.10 15.98 -6.37
N TRP A 175 -4.01 15.08 -5.99
CA TRP A 175 -3.85 14.27 -4.79
C TRP A 175 -2.89 13.11 -5.00
N TYR A 176 -2.91 12.44 -6.17
CA TYR A 176 -1.88 11.46 -6.54
C TYR A 176 -0.48 12.08 -6.48
N THR A 177 -0.31 13.32 -6.96
CA THR A 177 0.99 14.00 -6.91
C THR A 177 1.49 14.16 -5.47
N LYS A 178 0.63 14.61 -4.56
CA LYS A 178 1.01 14.77 -3.13
C LYS A 178 1.45 13.44 -2.50
N ALA A 179 0.69 12.37 -2.71
CA ALA A 179 1.05 11.05 -2.20
C ALA A 179 2.32 10.49 -2.86
N ALA A 180 2.45 10.65 -4.18
CA ALA A 180 3.60 10.18 -4.97
C ALA A 180 4.91 10.88 -4.58
N GLU A 181 4.87 12.18 -4.28
CA GLU A 181 6.02 12.96 -3.79
C GLU A 181 6.49 12.48 -2.42
N GLN A 182 5.59 11.96 -1.59
CA GLN A 182 5.91 11.33 -0.31
C GLN A 182 6.42 9.89 -0.45
N GLY A 183 6.39 9.32 -1.67
CA GLY A 183 6.91 7.99 -1.94
C GLY A 183 5.86 6.88 -2.01
N HIS A 184 4.56 7.18 -1.93
CA HIS A 184 3.51 6.18 -2.03
C HIS A 184 3.55 5.50 -3.42
N ALA A 185 3.87 4.19 -3.45
CA ALA A 185 4.17 3.47 -4.69
C ALA A 185 2.99 3.40 -5.67
N ASP A 186 1.78 3.14 -5.16
CA ASP A 186 0.60 3.04 -6.01
C ASP A 186 0.14 4.42 -6.51
N ALA A 187 0.33 5.48 -5.71
CA ALA A 187 0.11 6.84 -6.18
C ALA A 187 1.11 7.24 -7.28
N GLN A 188 2.37 6.81 -7.19
CA GLN A 188 3.35 7.02 -8.26
C GLN A 188 2.95 6.29 -9.55
N TYR A 189 2.41 5.07 -9.42
CA TYR A 189 1.90 4.32 -10.56
C TYR A 189 0.70 5.03 -11.20
N ASN A 190 -0.34 5.39 -10.43
CA ASN A 190 -1.52 6.03 -10.96
C ASN A 190 -1.21 7.42 -11.57
N LEU A 191 -0.32 8.20 -10.94
CA LEU A 191 0.15 9.45 -11.51
C LEU A 191 0.90 9.25 -12.85
N ALA A 192 1.67 8.16 -12.96
CA ALA A 192 2.32 7.82 -14.22
C ALA A 192 1.30 7.46 -15.31
N VAL A 193 0.25 6.70 -14.96
CA VAL A 193 -0.87 6.40 -15.88
C VAL A 193 -1.55 7.70 -16.33
N SER A 194 -1.85 8.61 -15.40
CA SER A 194 -2.46 9.91 -15.76
C SER A 194 -1.63 10.70 -16.77
N TYR A 195 -0.29 10.73 -16.62
CA TYR A 195 0.59 11.36 -17.61
C TYR A 195 0.70 10.57 -18.91
N ASP A 196 0.62 9.26 -18.90
CA ASP A 196 0.70 8.41 -20.08
C ASP A 196 -0.56 8.53 -20.94
N GLU A 197 -1.72 8.52 -20.32
CA GLU A 197 -3.02 8.58 -20.99
C GLU A 197 -3.50 10.01 -21.25
N GLY A 198 -3.03 10.99 -20.48
CA GLY A 198 -3.46 12.38 -20.54
C GLY A 198 -4.80 12.61 -19.82
N GLU A 199 -5.07 11.83 -18.75
CA GLU A 199 -6.27 11.99 -17.94
C GLU A 199 -6.03 12.97 -16.79
N GLY A 200 -6.82 14.03 -16.71
CA GLY A 200 -6.68 15.09 -15.69
C GLY A 200 -5.41 15.94 -15.82
N VAL A 201 -4.55 15.64 -16.79
CA VAL A 201 -3.30 16.36 -17.08
C VAL A 201 -2.92 16.22 -18.55
N GLU A 202 -2.15 17.15 -19.09
CA GLU A 202 -1.61 17.00 -20.45
C GLU A 202 -0.68 15.79 -20.53
N ARG A 203 -0.86 14.95 -21.56
CA ARG A 203 -0.06 13.76 -21.81
C ARG A 203 1.44 14.10 -21.87
N ASP A 204 2.24 13.40 -21.09
CA ASP A 204 3.70 13.60 -21.03
C ASP A 204 4.41 12.26 -20.76
N GLY A 205 4.84 11.58 -21.83
CA GLY A 205 5.53 10.29 -21.72
C GLY A 205 6.81 10.36 -20.87
N SER A 206 7.52 11.49 -20.85
CA SER A 206 8.73 11.63 -20.03
C SER A 206 8.41 11.66 -18.54
N LYS A 207 7.32 12.32 -18.15
CA LYS A 207 6.84 12.30 -16.77
C LYS A 207 6.26 10.94 -16.41
N ALA A 208 5.55 10.28 -17.33
CA ALA A 208 5.09 8.91 -17.13
C ALA A 208 6.27 7.98 -16.83
N VAL A 209 7.32 7.98 -17.65
CA VAL A 209 8.54 7.19 -17.41
C VAL A 209 9.18 7.51 -16.06
N PHE A 210 9.23 8.78 -15.68
CA PHE A 210 9.78 9.19 -14.38
C PHE A 210 9.02 8.55 -13.21
N TRP A 211 7.69 8.64 -13.22
CA TRP A 211 6.87 8.12 -12.13
C TRP A 211 6.75 6.59 -12.17
N TYR A 212 6.60 5.98 -13.35
CA TYR A 212 6.68 4.52 -13.48
C TYR A 212 8.02 3.99 -12.94
N THR A 213 9.13 4.67 -13.22
CA THR A 213 10.45 4.25 -12.71
C THR A 213 10.49 4.26 -11.19
N LYS A 214 9.90 5.26 -10.54
CA LYS A 214 9.83 5.32 -9.08
C LYS A 214 9.01 4.18 -8.49
N ALA A 215 7.80 3.96 -9.01
CA ALA A 215 6.92 2.87 -8.57
C ALA A 215 7.54 1.48 -8.85
N ALA A 216 8.12 1.29 -10.04
CA ALA A 216 8.79 0.05 -10.45
C ALA A 216 9.99 -0.31 -9.57
N ASN A 217 10.76 0.68 -9.13
CA ASN A 217 11.87 0.49 -8.20
C ASN A 217 11.41 0.13 -6.78
N GLN A 218 10.19 0.45 -6.41
CA GLN A 218 9.56 0.02 -5.17
C GLN A 218 8.89 -1.36 -5.28
N GLY A 219 8.94 -1.99 -6.46
CA GLY A 219 8.42 -3.33 -6.68
C GLY A 219 7.01 -3.38 -7.29
N ASN A 220 6.36 -2.24 -7.58
CA ASN A 220 5.05 -2.25 -8.22
C ASN A 220 5.14 -2.95 -9.59
N ARG A 221 4.50 -4.11 -9.71
CA ARG A 221 4.61 -5.00 -10.87
C ARG A 221 3.99 -4.42 -12.14
N ASP A 222 2.93 -3.61 -11.98
CA ASP A 222 2.23 -3.03 -13.11
C ASP A 222 3.03 -1.84 -13.67
N ALA A 223 3.65 -1.04 -12.79
CA ALA A 223 4.62 -0.03 -13.19
C ALA A 223 5.84 -0.63 -13.90
N GLN A 224 6.33 -1.80 -13.45
CA GLN A 224 7.43 -2.49 -14.14
C GLN A 224 7.04 -2.93 -15.55
N ASN A 225 5.82 -3.47 -15.75
CA ASN A 225 5.33 -3.80 -17.07
C ASN A 225 5.23 -2.56 -17.96
N ASN A 226 4.57 -1.50 -17.48
CA ASN A 226 4.35 -0.29 -18.26
C ASN A 226 5.66 0.42 -18.61
N LEU A 227 6.61 0.46 -17.68
CA LEU A 227 7.97 0.96 -17.96
C LEU A 227 8.67 0.11 -19.03
N GLY A 228 8.45 -1.19 -19.02
CA GLY A 228 8.92 -2.09 -20.09
C GLY A 228 8.33 -1.72 -21.44
N VAL A 229 7.04 -1.41 -21.53
CA VAL A 229 6.36 -0.94 -22.75
C VAL A 229 6.96 0.38 -23.22
N MET A 230 7.12 1.36 -22.31
CA MET A 230 7.73 2.66 -22.64
C MET A 230 9.12 2.51 -23.28
N TYR A 231 9.97 1.61 -22.75
CA TYR A 231 11.27 1.32 -23.35
C TYR A 231 11.18 0.55 -24.68
N ASP A 232 10.20 -0.37 -24.83
CA ASP A 232 10.05 -1.14 -26.08
C ASP A 232 9.52 -0.27 -27.23
N GLU A 233 8.68 0.70 -26.94
CA GLU A 233 8.10 1.62 -27.93
C GLU A 233 8.99 2.85 -28.17
N GLY A 234 9.69 3.31 -27.15
CA GLY A 234 10.47 4.55 -27.15
C GLY A 234 9.59 5.77 -26.90
N ASP A 235 8.55 5.61 -26.06
CA ASP A 235 7.68 6.69 -25.66
C ASP A 235 8.19 7.36 -24.39
N GLY A 236 8.38 8.66 -24.39
CA GLY A 236 8.95 9.43 -23.30
C GLY A 236 10.41 9.10 -22.95
N VAL A 237 10.99 8.08 -23.56
CA VAL A 237 12.36 7.61 -23.37
C VAL A 237 12.94 7.03 -24.65
N ALA A 238 14.27 7.05 -24.81
CA ALA A 238 14.88 6.39 -25.96
C ALA A 238 14.59 4.88 -25.95
N LYS A 239 14.13 4.37 -27.11
CA LYS A 239 13.84 2.95 -27.31
C LYS A 239 15.00 2.06 -26.91
N ASP A 240 14.77 1.10 -26.01
CA ASP A 240 15.77 0.16 -25.51
C ASP A 240 15.11 -1.19 -25.16
N GLN A 241 15.09 -2.11 -26.11
CA GLN A 241 14.48 -3.42 -25.96
C GLN A 241 15.18 -4.31 -24.91
N ARG A 242 16.46 -4.05 -24.56
CA ARG A 242 17.13 -4.80 -23.49
C ARG A 242 16.58 -4.37 -22.14
N LYS A 243 16.48 -3.05 -21.91
CA LYS A 243 15.86 -2.51 -20.70
C LYS A 243 14.39 -2.91 -20.60
N ALA A 244 13.64 -2.89 -21.70
CA ALA A 244 12.27 -3.39 -21.72
C ALA A 244 12.18 -4.82 -21.18
N ASN A 245 13.04 -5.75 -21.66
CA ASN A 245 13.06 -7.12 -21.19
C ASN A 245 13.48 -7.27 -19.72
N GLU A 246 14.36 -6.41 -19.22
CA GLU A 246 14.74 -6.39 -17.81
C GLU A 246 13.53 -6.06 -16.92
N TRP A 247 12.72 -5.08 -17.34
CA TRP A 247 11.51 -4.68 -16.62
C TRP A 247 10.38 -5.69 -16.76
N TYR A 248 10.09 -6.17 -17.97
CA TYR A 248 9.14 -7.27 -18.19
C TYR A 248 9.48 -8.49 -17.33
N LYS A 249 10.75 -8.86 -17.27
CA LYS A 249 11.18 -10.00 -16.46
C LYS A 249 10.88 -9.80 -14.98
N LYS A 250 11.13 -8.62 -14.43
CA LYS A 250 10.81 -8.31 -13.03
C LYS A 250 9.31 -8.43 -12.76
N ALA A 251 8.47 -7.86 -13.62
CA ALA A 251 7.01 -7.93 -13.51
C ALA A 251 6.50 -9.37 -13.69
N ALA A 252 7.02 -10.10 -14.69
CA ALA A 252 6.64 -11.49 -14.99
C ALA A 252 6.91 -12.44 -13.83
N LEU A 253 8.04 -12.24 -13.12
CA LEU A 253 8.40 -13.01 -11.92
C LEU A 253 7.50 -12.72 -10.71
N GLN A 254 6.75 -11.61 -10.73
CA GLN A 254 5.74 -11.23 -9.74
C GLN A 254 4.32 -11.57 -10.20
N GLY A 255 4.17 -12.40 -11.23
CA GLY A 255 2.86 -12.84 -11.71
C GLY A 255 2.11 -11.85 -12.61
N ASN A 256 2.75 -10.78 -13.12
CA ASN A 256 2.09 -9.90 -14.09
C ASN A 256 1.96 -10.61 -15.44
N GLY A 257 0.73 -10.98 -15.83
CA GLY A 257 0.44 -11.77 -17.03
C GLY A 257 0.77 -11.05 -18.33
N LEU A 258 0.53 -9.73 -18.40
CA LEU A 258 0.90 -8.91 -19.56
C LEU A 258 2.42 -8.92 -19.78
N ALA A 259 3.18 -8.77 -18.70
CA ALA A 259 4.65 -8.82 -18.77
C ALA A 259 5.15 -10.22 -19.17
N GLN A 260 4.50 -11.28 -18.68
CA GLN A 260 4.81 -12.66 -19.10
C GLN A 260 4.61 -12.84 -20.61
N ASN A 261 3.49 -12.32 -21.15
CA ASN A 261 3.20 -12.35 -22.58
C ASN A 261 4.20 -11.51 -23.39
N ASN A 262 4.51 -10.30 -22.96
CA ASN A 262 5.47 -9.41 -23.61
C ASN A 262 6.88 -10.03 -23.65
N LEU A 263 7.31 -10.62 -22.56
CA LEU A 263 8.59 -11.34 -22.47
C LEU A 263 8.63 -12.55 -23.41
N ALA A 264 7.53 -13.31 -23.49
CA ALA A 264 7.39 -14.43 -24.41
C ALA A 264 7.52 -14.00 -25.88
N ILE A 265 6.85 -12.90 -26.26
CA ILE A 265 6.94 -12.28 -27.59
C ILE A 265 8.41 -11.93 -27.90
N ASN A 266 9.10 -11.32 -26.96
CA ASN A 266 10.48 -10.90 -27.15
C ASN A 266 11.45 -12.09 -27.29
N TYR A 267 11.27 -13.16 -26.53
CA TYR A 267 12.01 -14.41 -26.75
C TYR A 267 11.67 -15.07 -28.08
N TYR A 268 10.42 -15.02 -28.55
CA TYR A 268 10.01 -15.61 -29.83
C TYR A 268 10.68 -14.91 -31.02
N TYR A 269 10.71 -13.57 -31.01
CA TYR A 269 11.28 -12.79 -32.11
C TYR A 269 12.78 -12.47 -31.91
N GLY A 270 13.32 -12.59 -30.72
CA GLY A 270 14.69 -12.19 -30.41
C GLY A 270 14.85 -10.68 -30.25
N LYS A 271 13.82 -9.98 -29.73
CA LYS A 271 13.85 -8.54 -29.52
C LYS A 271 14.55 -8.21 -28.18
N GLY A 272 15.72 -7.58 -28.25
CA GLY A 272 16.52 -7.23 -27.06
C GLY A 272 17.07 -8.41 -26.25
N VAL A 273 16.71 -9.64 -26.62
CA VAL A 273 17.20 -10.92 -26.05
C VAL A 273 17.57 -11.90 -27.17
N LYS A 274 18.40 -12.89 -26.86
CA LYS A 274 18.65 -13.98 -27.81
C LYS A 274 17.35 -14.77 -28.02
N ARG A 275 16.96 -14.96 -29.28
CA ARG A 275 15.79 -15.77 -29.64
C ARG A 275 15.86 -17.15 -28.98
N ASN A 276 14.79 -17.52 -28.26
CA ASN A 276 14.69 -18.80 -27.56
C ASN A 276 13.22 -19.26 -27.52
N LEU A 277 12.89 -20.21 -28.41
CA LEU A 277 11.52 -20.71 -28.53
C LEU A 277 11.05 -21.56 -27.32
N LYS A 278 11.96 -22.14 -26.54
CA LYS A 278 11.59 -22.88 -25.33
C LYS A 278 11.17 -21.91 -24.24
N GLU A 279 11.93 -20.85 -24.03
CA GLU A 279 11.55 -19.74 -23.12
C GLU A 279 10.25 -19.06 -23.58
N ALA A 280 10.13 -18.77 -24.89
CA ALA A 280 8.92 -18.20 -25.43
C ALA A 280 7.69 -19.07 -25.13
N TYR A 281 7.80 -20.38 -25.36
CA TYR A 281 6.72 -21.32 -25.05
C TYR A 281 6.37 -21.31 -23.55
N ALA A 282 7.39 -21.37 -22.70
CA ALA A 282 7.18 -21.41 -21.25
C ALA A 282 6.47 -20.17 -20.75
N TRP A 283 6.92 -18.98 -21.15
CA TRP A 283 6.29 -17.72 -20.74
C TRP A 283 4.90 -17.51 -21.35
N PHE A 284 4.65 -17.91 -22.63
CA PHE A 284 3.30 -17.91 -23.18
C PHE A 284 2.37 -18.84 -22.41
N ALA A 285 2.85 -20.02 -22.00
CA ALA A 285 2.03 -20.98 -21.25
C ALA A 285 1.65 -20.41 -19.86
N VAL A 286 2.59 -19.77 -19.17
CA VAL A 286 2.31 -19.07 -17.87
C VAL A 286 1.30 -17.95 -18.07
N ALA A 287 1.50 -17.10 -19.09
CA ALA A 287 0.60 -15.98 -19.36
C ALA A 287 -0.83 -16.47 -19.70
N VAL A 288 -0.96 -17.57 -20.47
CA VAL A 288 -2.26 -18.17 -20.79
C VAL A 288 -2.94 -18.71 -19.55
N GLU A 289 -2.21 -19.41 -18.67
CA GLU A 289 -2.75 -19.89 -17.39
C GLU A 289 -3.19 -18.74 -16.48
N ASN A 290 -2.48 -17.61 -16.55
CA ASN A 290 -2.81 -16.37 -15.84
C ASN A 290 -3.98 -15.57 -16.47
N GLY A 291 -4.52 -16.01 -17.60
CA GLY A 291 -5.64 -15.36 -18.31
C GLY A 291 -5.26 -14.19 -19.24
N GLU A 292 -3.97 -13.82 -19.32
CA GLU A 292 -3.46 -12.66 -20.08
C GLU A 292 -2.63 -13.06 -21.31
N GLY A 293 -2.56 -14.36 -21.63
CA GLY A 293 -1.68 -14.90 -22.67
C GLY A 293 -2.31 -15.04 -24.03
N ASP A 294 -1.47 -14.94 -25.07
CA ASP A 294 -1.84 -15.22 -26.47
C ASP A 294 -1.76 -16.73 -26.76
N GLU A 295 -2.92 -17.42 -26.67
CA GLU A 295 -3.03 -18.84 -27.01
C GLU A 295 -2.60 -19.16 -28.47
N ALA A 296 -2.83 -18.23 -29.41
CA ALA A 296 -2.46 -18.46 -30.79
C ALA A 296 -0.94 -18.48 -30.95
N MET A 297 -0.24 -17.58 -30.23
CA MET A 297 1.22 -17.56 -30.18
C MET A 297 1.79 -18.76 -29.43
N LEU A 298 1.15 -19.22 -28.34
CA LEU A 298 1.53 -20.46 -27.65
C LEU A 298 1.48 -21.65 -28.62
N LYS A 299 0.35 -21.85 -29.34
CA LYS A 299 0.15 -22.91 -30.33
C LYS A 299 1.15 -22.77 -31.48
N ARG A 300 1.42 -21.56 -31.95
CA ARG A 300 2.40 -21.27 -33.00
C ARG A 300 3.82 -21.62 -32.57
N THR A 301 4.17 -21.26 -31.33
CA THR A 301 5.50 -21.59 -30.76
C THR A 301 5.68 -23.07 -30.60
N ALA A 302 4.65 -23.79 -30.14
CA ALA A 302 4.69 -25.28 -30.06
C ALA A 302 4.97 -25.95 -31.41
N ARG A 303 4.34 -25.44 -32.51
CA ARG A 303 4.57 -25.98 -33.86
C ARG A 303 5.96 -25.69 -34.42
N ALA A 304 6.64 -24.67 -33.91
CA ALA A 304 7.99 -24.29 -34.31
C ALA A 304 9.10 -25.08 -33.60
N LEU A 305 8.75 -25.87 -32.58
CA LEU A 305 9.65 -26.75 -31.83
C LEU A 305 9.55 -28.18 -32.33
N ASN A 306 10.68 -28.92 -32.33
CA ASN A 306 10.63 -30.37 -32.53
C ASN A 306 10.11 -31.06 -31.23
N ALA A 307 9.80 -32.35 -31.32
CA ALA A 307 9.17 -33.10 -30.22
C ALA A 307 10.00 -33.07 -28.91
N ALA A 308 11.34 -33.19 -28.99
CA ALA A 308 12.20 -33.11 -27.81
C ALA A 308 12.23 -31.72 -27.19
N GLN A 309 12.37 -30.70 -28.03
CA GLN A 309 12.36 -29.30 -27.58
C GLN A 309 11.02 -28.90 -26.95
N LEU A 310 9.90 -29.38 -27.50
CA LEU A 310 8.58 -29.13 -26.95
C LEU A 310 8.38 -29.82 -25.60
N ALA A 311 8.91 -31.02 -25.43
CA ALA A 311 8.88 -31.72 -24.14
C ALA A 311 9.65 -30.93 -23.06
N GLU A 312 10.86 -30.46 -23.38
CA GLU A 312 11.65 -29.60 -22.49
C GLU A 312 10.92 -28.27 -22.18
N ALA A 313 10.31 -27.63 -23.17
CA ALA A 313 9.59 -26.37 -23.02
C ALA A 313 8.36 -26.54 -22.12
N LYS A 314 7.64 -27.68 -22.22
CA LYS A 314 6.51 -28.00 -21.32
C LYS A 314 6.95 -28.22 -19.87
N LEU A 315 8.09 -28.87 -19.65
CA LEU A 315 8.65 -29.03 -18.30
C LEU A 315 9.06 -27.67 -17.72
N LEU A 316 9.67 -26.82 -18.54
CA LEU A 316 10.00 -25.45 -18.13
C LEU A 316 8.74 -24.62 -17.79
N ALA A 317 7.71 -24.72 -18.64
CA ALA A 317 6.42 -24.07 -18.39
C ALA A 317 5.79 -24.52 -17.06
N ALA A 318 5.74 -25.83 -16.81
CA ALA A 318 5.21 -26.37 -15.56
C ALA A 318 5.97 -25.84 -14.33
N SER A 319 7.30 -25.74 -14.43
CA SER A 319 8.12 -25.18 -13.34
C SER A 319 7.87 -23.69 -13.11
N TYR A 320 7.55 -22.93 -14.16
CA TYR A 320 7.25 -21.50 -14.04
C TYR A 320 5.82 -21.29 -13.51
N ILE A 321 4.84 -22.06 -13.97
CA ILE A 321 3.47 -22.07 -13.46
C ILE A 321 3.50 -22.30 -11.95
N ALA A 322 4.11 -23.41 -11.50
CA ALA A 322 4.21 -23.73 -10.07
C ALA A 322 4.95 -22.67 -9.23
N LYS A 323 5.79 -21.85 -9.84
CA LYS A 323 6.58 -20.85 -9.10
C LYS A 323 5.97 -19.45 -9.08
N TYR A 324 5.20 -19.11 -10.11
CA TYR A 324 4.80 -17.73 -10.36
C TYR A 324 3.28 -17.54 -10.46
N LEU A 325 2.49 -18.60 -10.32
CA LEU A 325 1.03 -18.53 -10.30
C LEU A 325 0.39 -19.12 -9.03
N ASP A 326 1.15 -19.93 -8.25
CA ASP A 326 0.66 -20.48 -6.97
C ASP A 326 1.06 -19.50 -5.84
N ASP A 327 0.22 -18.46 -5.65
CA ASP A 327 0.07 -17.70 -4.39
C ASP A 327 -1.34 -17.15 -4.28
#